data_cc80ba2827c4d35935dabecc80c2a48c
#
_entry.id   cc80ba2827c4d35935dabecc80c2a48c
#
_cell.length_a   1.000
_cell.length_b   1.000
_cell.length_c   1.000
_cell.angle_alpha   90.00
_cell.angle_beta   90.00
_cell.angle_gamma   90.00
#
_symmetry.space_group_name_H-M   'P 1'
#
loop_
_entity.id
_entity.type
_entity.pdbx_description
1 polymer ?
#
loop_
_entity_poly.entity_id
_entity_poly.type
_entity_poly.pdbx_seq_one_letter_code
_entity_poly.pdbx_strand_id
1 'polypeptide(L)'
;MVAPYMADEVRNTLVASAPESLVVVDHAAADGEARHFENVVTPPSSELSAELDSSAEWLGVTVEEILLAALGRTFGRTRGDGAVVVDVAGGQPGVCRRVSLLCAAGAPMGPTEMLQGAHNSLTAASGHADAHSEILLDVTGDNATIASPRALGLRVARLADGLHIEWCYDPGRLDRYSVEEMAEQFPLALIEITSDAAAPL
;
A
#
# COMPACT_ATOMS: atom_id res chain seq x y z
N MET A 1 -50.36 7.85 -39.92
CA MET A 1 -50.39 7.35 -38.52
C MET A 1 -49.05 6.67 -38.30
N VAL A 2 -48.09 7.39 -37.73
CA VAL A 2 -46.73 6.90 -37.48
C VAL A 2 -46.62 6.64 -35.97
N ALA A 3 -46.32 5.39 -35.60
CA ALA A 3 -46.13 5.01 -34.23
C ALA A 3 -44.78 5.57 -33.66
N PRO A 4 -44.74 6.07 -32.41
CA PRO A 4 -43.53 6.51 -31.82
C PRO A 4 -42.65 5.30 -31.40
N TYR A 5 -41.42 5.30 -31.83
CA TYR A 5 -40.37 4.37 -31.47
C TYR A 5 -39.98 4.66 -30.02
N MET A 6 -40.34 3.79 -29.08
CA MET A 6 -39.89 3.85 -27.71
C MET A 6 -38.45 3.33 -27.68
N ALA A 7 -37.50 4.26 -27.56
CA ALA A 7 -36.15 3.91 -27.21
C ALA A 7 -36.10 3.44 -25.75
N ASP A 8 -35.97 2.16 -25.55
CA ASP A 8 -35.66 1.56 -24.25
C ASP A 8 -34.20 1.95 -23.91
N GLU A 9 -34.11 2.98 -23.10
CA GLU A 9 -32.85 3.41 -22.51
C GLU A 9 -32.44 2.38 -21.46
N VAL A 10 -31.67 1.37 -21.90
CA VAL A 10 -31.02 0.42 -20.99
C VAL A 10 -30.01 1.23 -20.17
N ARG A 11 -30.45 1.74 -19.04
CA ARG A 11 -29.58 2.25 -17.99
C ARG A 11 -28.78 1.07 -17.45
N ASN A 12 -27.61 0.85 -18.06
CA ASN A 12 -26.58 -0.02 -17.52
C ASN A 12 -26.01 0.66 -16.27
N THR A 13 -26.71 0.54 -15.15
CA THR A 13 -26.18 0.94 -13.85
C THR A 13 -25.09 -0.08 -13.52
N LEU A 14 -23.86 0.21 -13.91
CA LEU A 14 -22.70 -0.45 -13.35
C LEU A 14 -22.72 -0.17 -11.85
N VAL A 15 -23.29 -1.09 -11.10
CA VAL A 15 -23.09 -1.15 -9.65
C VAL A 15 -21.62 -1.51 -9.50
N ALA A 16 -20.79 -0.49 -9.26
CA ALA A 16 -19.40 -0.71 -8.85
C ALA A 16 -19.49 -1.50 -7.54
N SER A 17 -19.29 -2.82 -7.62
CA SER A 17 -19.18 -3.66 -6.45
C SER A 17 -17.98 -3.15 -5.65
N ALA A 18 -18.15 -2.95 -4.34
CA ALA A 18 -17.02 -2.63 -3.48
C ALA A 18 -15.95 -3.73 -3.64
N PRO A 19 -14.67 -3.36 -3.71
CA PRO A 19 -13.61 -4.35 -3.86
C PRO A 19 -13.66 -5.35 -2.71
N GLU A 20 -13.41 -6.61 -3.02
CA GLU A 20 -13.38 -7.69 -2.02
C GLU A 20 -12.26 -7.42 -1.00
N SER A 21 -12.52 -7.71 0.28
CA SER A 21 -11.51 -7.54 1.32
C SER A 21 -10.40 -8.56 1.15
N LEU A 22 -9.18 -8.07 0.94
CA LEU A 22 -8.00 -8.91 0.78
C LEU A 22 -7.44 -9.33 2.14
N VAL A 23 -7.16 -10.62 2.30
CA VAL A 23 -6.48 -11.17 3.48
C VAL A 23 -4.98 -11.24 3.21
N VAL A 24 -4.20 -10.47 3.95
CA VAL A 24 -2.73 -10.42 3.80
C VAL A 24 -2.01 -11.41 4.72
N VAL A 25 -2.61 -11.74 5.86
CA VAL A 25 -2.02 -12.66 6.86
C VAL A 25 -2.24 -14.12 6.49
N ASP A 26 -1.28 -14.97 6.82
CA ASP A 26 -1.34 -16.42 6.56
C ASP A 26 -2.14 -17.16 7.65
N HIS A 27 -2.10 -16.65 8.90
CA HIS A 27 -2.70 -17.29 10.06
C HIS A 27 -3.63 -16.35 10.82
N ALA A 28 -4.68 -16.92 11.44
CA ALA A 28 -5.54 -16.19 12.37
C ALA A 28 -4.75 -15.81 13.64
N ALA A 29 -5.16 -14.72 14.31
CA ALA A 29 -4.55 -14.35 15.57
C ALA A 29 -4.77 -15.45 16.63
N ALA A 30 -3.69 -15.88 17.30
CA ALA A 30 -3.78 -16.73 18.47
C ALA A 30 -3.97 -15.87 19.72
N ASP A 31 -4.91 -16.25 20.58
CA ASP A 31 -5.16 -15.55 21.83
C ASP A 31 -4.07 -15.91 22.87
N GLY A 32 -3.46 -14.90 23.47
CA GLY A 32 -2.70 -15.03 24.71
C GLY A 32 -1.20 -15.30 24.58
N GLU A 33 -0.61 -15.37 23.39
CA GLU A 33 0.83 -15.49 23.23
C GLU A 33 1.54 -14.12 23.26
N ALA A 34 2.73 -14.10 23.89
CA ALA A 34 3.61 -12.93 23.82
C ALA A 34 4.09 -12.76 22.38
N ARG A 35 3.75 -11.64 21.77
CA ARG A 35 4.13 -11.36 20.37
C ARG A 35 5.65 -11.19 20.27
N HIS A 36 6.23 -11.95 19.39
CA HIS A 36 7.61 -11.83 18.94
C HIS A 36 7.58 -11.28 17.51
N PHE A 37 8.46 -10.34 17.20
CA PHE A 37 8.54 -9.77 15.84
C PHE A 37 9.85 -10.15 15.21
N GLU A 38 9.81 -10.47 13.91
CA GLU A 38 10.96 -10.73 13.07
C GLU A 38 11.03 -9.67 11.97
N ASN A 39 12.23 -9.50 11.41
CA ASN A 39 12.47 -8.52 10.37
C ASN A 39 13.06 -9.18 9.12
N VAL A 40 12.63 -8.65 7.95
CA VAL A 40 13.26 -8.87 6.65
C VAL A 40 13.70 -7.50 6.14
N VAL A 41 14.98 -7.36 5.80
CA VAL A 41 15.56 -6.10 5.36
C VAL A 41 16.04 -6.23 3.92
N THR A 42 15.63 -5.30 3.07
CA THR A 42 16.13 -5.17 1.71
C THR A 42 17.46 -4.39 1.73
N PRO A 43 18.47 -4.78 0.96
CA PRO A 43 19.72 -4.00 0.87
C PRO A 43 19.42 -2.54 0.47
N PRO A 44 20.08 -1.55 1.10
CA PRO A 44 19.88 -0.15 0.78
C PRO A 44 20.25 0.17 -0.66
N SER A 45 19.46 1.07 -1.30
CA SER A 45 19.67 1.49 -2.69
C SER A 45 19.60 3.01 -2.81
N SER A 46 20.73 3.60 -3.19
CA SER A 46 20.82 5.03 -3.51
C SER A 46 20.12 5.37 -4.83
N GLU A 47 20.12 4.44 -5.80
CA GLU A 47 19.44 4.61 -7.07
C GLU A 47 17.92 4.68 -6.86
N LEU A 48 17.36 3.76 -6.08
CA LEU A 48 15.94 3.73 -5.78
C LEU A 48 15.51 4.97 -4.97
N SER A 49 16.38 5.49 -4.09
CA SER A 49 16.13 6.74 -3.36
C SER A 49 16.04 7.94 -4.30
N ALA A 50 16.99 8.08 -5.24
CA ALA A 50 17.01 9.16 -6.21
C ALA A 50 15.82 9.08 -7.19
N GLU A 51 15.48 7.88 -7.64
CA GLU A 51 14.32 7.64 -8.51
C GLU A 51 13.02 8.04 -7.82
N LEU A 52 12.83 7.64 -6.57
CA LEU A 52 11.65 7.98 -5.77
C LEU A 52 11.48 9.49 -5.59
N ASP A 53 12.58 10.21 -5.30
CA ASP A 53 12.55 11.66 -5.12
C ASP A 53 12.24 12.40 -6.43
N SER A 54 12.91 11.98 -7.51
CA SER A 54 12.72 12.55 -8.85
C SER A 54 11.29 12.33 -9.36
N SER A 55 10.76 11.14 -9.16
CA SER A 55 9.40 10.79 -9.59
C SER A 55 8.34 11.51 -8.78
N ALA A 56 8.53 11.67 -7.46
CA ALA A 56 7.60 12.44 -6.61
C ALA A 56 7.51 13.90 -7.07
N GLU A 57 8.65 14.53 -7.41
CA GLU A 57 8.69 15.90 -7.94
C GLU A 57 8.02 15.98 -9.31
N TRP A 58 8.35 15.07 -10.24
CA TRP A 58 7.83 15.08 -11.60
C TRP A 58 6.33 14.78 -11.67
N LEU A 59 5.85 13.83 -10.88
CA LEU A 59 4.42 13.47 -10.82
C LEU A 59 3.60 14.45 -9.97
N GLY A 60 4.25 15.32 -9.19
CA GLY A 60 3.57 16.25 -8.28
C GLY A 60 2.85 15.56 -7.11
N VAL A 61 3.35 14.41 -6.68
CA VAL A 61 2.79 13.59 -5.61
C VAL A 61 3.74 13.49 -4.41
N THR A 62 3.23 13.02 -3.29
CA THR A 62 4.06 12.73 -2.13
C THR A 62 4.72 11.36 -2.25
N VAL A 63 5.85 11.19 -1.56
CA VAL A 63 6.52 9.89 -1.46
C VAL A 63 5.61 8.83 -0.84
N GLU A 64 4.78 9.23 0.12
CA GLU A 64 3.80 8.34 0.75
C GLU A 64 2.82 7.76 -0.26
N GLU A 65 2.37 8.55 -1.24
CA GLU A 65 1.46 8.10 -2.31
C GLU A 65 2.12 7.06 -3.21
N ILE A 66 3.38 7.30 -3.60
CA ILE A 66 4.13 6.35 -4.43
C ILE A 66 4.37 5.04 -3.67
N LEU A 67 4.83 5.12 -2.41
CA LEU A 67 5.07 3.93 -1.58
C LEU A 67 3.78 3.15 -1.31
N LEU A 68 2.67 3.84 -1.09
CA LEU A 68 1.37 3.21 -0.90
C LEU A 68 0.89 2.51 -2.17
N ALA A 69 1.05 3.14 -3.35
CA ALA A 69 0.73 2.51 -4.63
C ALA A 69 1.59 1.26 -4.88
N ALA A 70 2.89 1.34 -4.60
CA ALA A 70 3.81 0.20 -4.70
C ALA A 70 3.44 -0.94 -3.73
N LEU A 71 2.99 -0.61 -2.50
CA LEU A 71 2.51 -1.59 -1.54
C LEU A 71 1.24 -2.31 -2.05
N GLY A 72 0.29 -1.57 -2.62
CA GLY A 72 -0.91 -2.15 -3.24
C GLY A 72 -0.58 -3.07 -4.42
N ARG A 73 0.41 -2.70 -5.26
CA ARG A 73 0.92 -3.54 -6.34
C ARG A 73 1.60 -4.81 -5.79
N THR A 74 2.36 -4.68 -4.72
CA THR A 74 3.03 -5.80 -4.05
C THR A 74 2.01 -6.80 -3.51
N PHE A 75 1.01 -6.33 -2.77
CA PHE A 75 -0.06 -7.21 -2.27
C PHE A 75 -0.87 -7.83 -3.39
N GLY A 76 -1.17 -7.08 -4.45
CA GLY A 76 -1.81 -7.63 -5.64
C GLY A 76 -1.05 -8.84 -6.22
N ARG A 77 0.27 -8.73 -6.33
CA ARG A 77 1.13 -9.80 -6.89
C ARG A 77 1.30 -10.99 -5.97
N THR A 78 1.34 -10.77 -4.66
CA THR A 78 1.66 -11.83 -3.69
C THR A 78 0.42 -12.41 -3.00
N ARG A 79 -0.69 -11.67 -2.96
CA ARG A 79 -1.92 -12.04 -2.23
C ARG A 79 -3.18 -12.04 -3.10
N GLY A 80 -3.10 -11.45 -4.29
CA GLY A 80 -4.23 -11.32 -5.21
C GLY A 80 -4.91 -9.96 -5.17
N ASP A 81 -5.90 -9.80 -6.02
CA ASP A 81 -6.63 -8.53 -6.19
C ASP A 81 -7.67 -8.33 -5.08
N GLY A 82 -7.84 -7.08 -4.66
CA GLY A 82 -8.82 -6.74 -3.62
C GLY A 82 -8.52 -5.39 -2.96
N ALA A 83 -8.99 -5.21 -1.72
CA ALA A 83 -8.67 -4.03 -0.92
C ALA A 83 -8.24 -4.42 0.50
N VAL A 84 -7.30 -3.68 1.06
CA VAL A 84 -6.80 -3.88 2.41
C VAL A 84 -6.78 -2.57 3.18
N VAL A 85 -6.99 -2.64 4.49
CA VAL A 85 -6.87 -1.46 5.35
C VAL A 85 -5.43 -1.32 5.83
N VAL A 86 -4.83 -0.14 5.57
CA VAL A 86 -3.45 0.19 5.94
C VAL A 86 -3.47 1.45 6.80
N ASP A 87 -2.72 1.44 7.90
CA ASP A 87 -2.41 2.65 8.64
C ASP A 87 -1.09 3.23 8.07
N VAL A 88 -1.08 4.50 7.73
CA VAL A 88 0.08 5.21 7.16
C VAL A 88 0.58 6.22 8.19
N ALA A 89 1.80 6.01 8.67
CA ALA A 89 2.52 6.93 9.52
C ALA A 89 3.52 7.73 8.68
N GLY A 90 3.34 9.04 8.61
CA GLY A 90 4.19 9.94 7.82
C GLY A 90 3.79 11.39 8.02
N GLY A 91 4.62 12.31 7.52
CA GLY A 91 4.35 13.75 7.49
C GLY A 91 4.38 14.45 8.84
N GLN A 92 3.66 13.98 9.84
CA GLN A 92 3.67 14.55 11.18
C GLN A 92 3.90 13.47 12.24
N PRO A 93 4.80 13.67 13.21
CA PRO A 93 5.07 12.72 14.28
C PRO A 93 3.79 12.41 15.07
N GLY A 94 3.52 11.12 15.29
CA GLY A 94 2.38 10.63 16.07
C GLY A 94 1.03 10.66 15.35
N VAL A 95 0.98 11.08 14.08
CA VAL A 95 -0.25 11.05 13.27
C VAL A 95 -0.23 9.82 12.36
N CYS A 96 -1.26 8.99 12.49
CA CYS A 96 -1.48 7.82 11.64
C CYS A 96 -2.79 8.02 10.87
N ARG A 97 -2.73 7.87 9.56
CA ARG A 97 -3.91 7.95 8.67
C ARG A 97 -4.32 6.56 8.27
N ARG A 98 -5.61 6.25 8.38
CA ARG A 98 -6.15 4.98 7.93
C ARG A 98 -6.68 5.11 6.52
N VAL A 99 -6.21 4.23 5.63
CA VAL A 99 -6.61 4.21 4.22
C VAL A 99 -7.13 2.83 3.82
N SER A 100 -8.05 2.80 2.88
CA SER A 100 -8.41 1.58 2.15
C SER A 100 -7.56 1.54 0.89
N LEU A 101 -6.60 0.63 0.85
CA LEU A 101 -5.65 0.47 -0.25
C LEU A 101 -6.17 -0.55 -1.24
N LEU A 102 -6.30 -0.15 -2.50
CA LEU A 102 -6.59 -1.06 -3.59
C LEU A 102 -5.33 -1.86 -3.95
N CYS A 103 -5.50 -3.18 -4.10
CA CYS A 103 -4.44 -4.12 -4.45
C CYS A 103 -4.76 -4.79 -5.78
N ALA A 104 -3.81 -4.78 -6.71
CA ALA A 104 -3.96 -5.42 -8.01
C ALA A 104 -2.62 -5.87 -8.59
N ALA A 105 -2.56 -7.08 -9.14
CA ALA A 105 -1.34 -7.64 -9.72
C ALA A 105 -0.96 -7.01 -11.07
N GLY A 106 -1.93 -6.51 -11.83
CA GLY A 106 -1.74 -5.97 -13.17
C GLY A 106 -3.04 -5.44 -13.78
N ALA A 107 -3.22 -5.57 -15.08
CA ALA A 107 -4.42 -5.11 -15.78
C ALA A 107 -5.72 -5.69 -15.17
N PRO A 108 -6.80 -4.88 -15.07
CA PRO A 108 -6.95 -3.57 -15.71
C PRO A 108 -6.32 -2.39 -14.94
N MET A 109 -5.78 -2.62 -13.74
CA MET A 109 -5.20 -1.61 -12.87
C MET A 109 -3.72 -1.42 -13.20
N GLY A 110 -3.40 -0.44 -14.05
CA GLY A 110 -2.02 -0.06 -14.36
C GLY A 110 -1.36 0.80 -13.27
N PRO A 111 -0.08 1.20 -13.45
CA PRO A 111 0.66 2.05 -12.51
C PRO A 111 -0.06 3.38 -12.22
N THR A 112 -0.64 4.02 -13.22
CA THR A 112 -1.39 5.29 -13.08
C THR A 112 -2.63 5.11 -12.22
N GLU A 113 -3.42 4.04 -12.43
CA GLU A 113 -4.61 3.75 -11.64
C GLU A 113 -4.24 3.40 -10.18
N MET A 114 -3.13 2.70 -9.96
CA MET A 114 -2.62 2.42 -8.62
C MET A 114 -2.23 3.70 -7.88
N LEU A 115 -1.50 4.61 -8.56
CA LEU A 115 -1.09 5.88 -7.97
C LEU A 115 -2.30 6.79 -7.69
N GLN A 116 -3.27 6.86 -8.62
CA GLN A 116 -4.53 7.60 -8.44
C GLN A 116 -5.32 7.04 -7.25
N GLY A 117 -5.39 5.72 -7.12
CA GLY A 117 -6.04 5.06 -5.99
C GLY A 117 -5.40 5.41 -4.64
N ALA A 118 -4.07 5.41 -4.57
CA ALA A 118 -3.30 5.81 -3.39
C ALA A 118 -3.53 7.29 -3.04
N HIS A 119 -3.46 8.18 -4.03
CA HIS A 119 -3.76 9.61 -3.89
C HIS A 119 -5.15 9.85 -3.31
N ASN A 120 -6.17 9.27 -3.91
CA ASN A 120 -7.57 9.41 -3.47
C ASN A 120 -7.76 8.88 -2.04
N SER A 121 -7.15 7.72 -1.72
CA SER A 121 -7.26 7.10 -0.39
C SER A 121 -6.61 7.95 0.70
N LEU A 122 -5.45 8.54 0.42
CA LEU A 122 -4.76 9.43 1.36
C LEU A 122 -5.47 10.78 1.52
N THR A 123 -6.05 11.31 0.46
CA THR A 123 -6.82 12.56 0.48
C THR A 123 -8.14 12.39 1.25
N ALA A 124 -8.80 11.24 1.11
CA ALA A 124 -10.03 10.92 1.83
C ALA A 124 -9.80 10.47 3.29
N ALA A 125 -8.55 10.17 3.66
CA ALA A 125 -8.23 9.66 4.98
C ALA A 125 -8.51 10.67 6.08
N SER A 126 -9.34 10.29 7.05
CA SER A 126 -9.51 11.04 8.30
C SER A 126 -8.43 10.58 9.29
N GLY A 127 -7.79 11.55 9.94
CA GLY A 127 -6.85 11.27 11.03
C GLY A 127 -7.59 10.66 12.23
N HIS A 128 -6.90 9.75 12.94
CA HIS A 128 -7.29 9.05 14.16
C HIS A 128 -8.37 7.97 14.01
N ALA A 129 -7.90 6.74 13.97
CA ALA A 129 -8.75 5.59 14.24
C ALA A 129 -8.40 5.04 15.63
N ASP A 130 -9.38 4.85 16.50
CA ASP A 130 -9.22 4.26 17.84
C ASP A 130 -8.75 2.79 17.79
N ALA A 131 -9.01 2.11 16.68
CA ALA A 131 -8.53 0.76 16.42
C ALA A 131 -7.41 0.78 15.37
N HIS A 132 -6.38 -0.01 15.56
CA HIS A 132 -5.27 -0.13 14.59
C HIS A 132 -5.58 -1.16 13.50
N SER A 133 -5.14 -0.90 12.24
CA SER A 133 -5.15 -1.93 11.20
C SER A 133 -4.06 -2.98 11.46
N GLU A 134 -4.15 -4.11 10.80
CA GLU A 134 -3.10 -5.16 10.89
C GLU A 134 -1.82 -4.78 10.14
N ILE A 135 -1.89 -3.77 9.25
CA ILE A 135 -0.80 -3.36 8.37
C ILE A 135 -0.45 -1.90 8.64
N LEU A 136 0.85 -1.63 8.75
CA LEU A 136 1.41 -0.29 8.92
C LEU A 136 2.41 0.01 7.80
N LEU A 137 2.25 1.14 7.14
CA LEU A 137 3.29 1.78 6.33
C LEU A 137 3.88 2.95 7.14
N ASP A 138 5.16 2.85 7.51
CA ASP A 138 5.89 3.88 8.26
C ASP A 138 6.94 4.55 7.38
N VAL A 139 6.74 5.83 7.10
CA VAL A 139 7.64 6.68 6.30
C VAL A 139 8.20 7.85 7.11
N THR A 140 8.11 7.80 8.44
CA THR A 140 8.57 8.89 9.31
C THR A 140 10.08 9.03 9.34
N GLY A 141 10.82 7.97 9.00
CA GLY A 141 12.29 7.95 9.08
C GLY A 141 12.86 7.92 10.49
N ASP A 142 12.00 8.03 11.50
CA ASP A 142 12.42 7.94 12.90
C ASP A 142 12.75 6.49 13.28
N ASN A 143 13.91 6.29 13.92
CA ASN A 143 14.29 4.99 14.51
C ASN A 143 13.40 4.60 15.73
N ALA A 144 12.28 5.30 15.92
CA ALA A 144 11.32 4.94 16.94
C ALA A 144 10.75 3.55 16.58
N THR A 145 10.90 2.61 17.48
CA THR A 145 10.29 1.29 17.42
C THR A 145 8.82 1.46 17.02
N ILE A 146 8.36 0.68 16.03
CA ILE A 146 6.94 0.65 15.64
C ILE A 146 6.13 0.47 16.91
N ALA A 147 5.51 1.56 17.38
CA ALA A 147 5.01 1.68 18.75
C ALA A 147 3.75 0.84 19.04
N SER A 148 3.29 0.04 18.06
CA SER A 148 2.08 -0.76 18.21
C SER A 148 2.22 -2.09 17.48
N PRO A 149 1.90 -3.21 18.14
CA PRO A 149 2.02 -4.53 17.53
C PRO A 149 1.03 -4.66 16.36
N ARG A 150 1.55 -4.71 15.15
CA ARG A 150 0.84 -4.99 13.89
C ARG A 150 1.13 -6.43 13.47
N ALA A 151 0.31 -6.98 12.59
CA ALA A 151 0.67 -8.24 11.94
C ALA A 151 1.83 -8.02 10.96
N LEU A 152 1.81 -6.88 10.25
CA LEU A 152 2.83 -6.49 9.29
C LEU A 152 3.12 -4.99 9.36
N GLY A 153 4.39 -4.62 9.41
CA GLY A 153 4.88 -3.24 9.27
C GLY A 153 5.88 -3.14 8.14
N LEU A 154 5.70 -2.17 7.26
CA LEU A 154 6.68 -1.76 6.26
C LEU A 154 7.24 -0.41 6.68
N ARG A 155 8.52 -0.36 7.00
CA ARG A 155 9.26 0.88 7.24
C ARG A 155 10.09 1.23 6.03
N VAL A 156 9.98 2.48 5.61
CA VAL A 156 10.81 3.04 4.54
C VAL A 156 11.49 4.31 5.06
N ALA A 157 12.83 4.26 5.15
CA ALA A 157 13.64 5.36 5.66
C ALA A 157 14.70 5.77 4.64
N ARG A 158 14.99 7.07 4.59
CA ARG A 158 16.11 7.62 3.81
C ARG A 158 17.28 7.87 4.72
N LEU A 159 18.35 7.13 4.47
CA LEU A 159 19.61 7.28 5.17
C LEU A 159 20.71 7.72 4.21
N ALA A 160 21.93 7.98 4.75
CA ALA A 160 23.03 8.49 3.95
C ALA A 160 23.50 7.54 2.82
N ASP A 161 23.23 6.25 2.95
CA ASP A 161 23.58 5.17 2.01
C ASP A 161 22.44 4.78 1.08
N GLY A 162 21.26 5.42 1.20
CA GLY A 162 20.13 5.23 0.30
C GLY A 162 18.79 4.95 0.98
N LEU A 163 17.86 4.36 0.21
CA LEU A 163 16.55 3.96 0.68
C LEU A 163 16.64 2.64 1.42
N HIS A 164 16.26 2.66 2.69
CA HIS A 164 16.17 1.49 3.56
C HIS A 164 14.73 1.01 3.63
N ILE A 165 14.51 -0.28 3.37
CA ILE A 165 13.20 -0.92 3.38
C ILE A 165 13.26 -2.08 4.36
N GLU A 166 12.47 -2.01 5.42
CA GLU A 166 12.41 -3.00 6.48
C GLU A 166 10.97 -3.49 6.66
N TRP A 167 10.79 -4.80 6.61
CA TRP A 167 9.54 -5.48 6.90
C TRP A 167 9.62 -6.09 8.30
N CYS A 168 8.76 -5.61 9.21
CA CYS A 168 8.61 -6.15 10.55
C CYS A 168 7.30 -6.92 10.63
N TYR A 169 7.31 -8.17 11.07
CA TYR A 169 6.13 -9.01 11.06
C TYR A 169 6.02 -9.91 12.30
N ASP A 170 4.80 -10.32 12.59
CA ASP A 170 4.47 -11.29 13.63
C ASP A 170 4.51 -12.69 13.00
N PRO A 171 5.48 -13.57 13.34
CA PRO A 171 5.58 -14.92 12.77
C PRO A 171 4.42 -15.85 13.16
N GLY A 172 3.62 -15.48 14.17
CA GLY A 172 2.35 -16.15 14.46
C GLY A 172 1.22 -15.77 13.47
N ARG A 173 1.43 -14.75 12.64
CA ARG A 173 0.45 -14.25 11.68
C ARG A 173 0.91 -14.39 10.22
N LEU A 174 2.21 -14.40 9.95
CA LEU A 174 2.80 -14.45 8.62
C LEU A 174 3.98 -15.41 8.59
N ASP A 175 4.02 -16.25 7.60
CA ASP A 175 5.16 -17.08 7.30
C ASP A 175 6.33 -16.21 6.77
N ARG A 176 7.54 -16.54 7.20
CA ARG A 176 8.76 -15.84 6.74
C ARG A 176 8.85 -15.78 5.21
N TYR A 177 8.53 -16.88 4.53
CA TYR A 177 8.54 -16.96 3.08
C TYR A 177 7.59 -15.95 2.43
N SER A 178 6.41 -15.77 2.99
CA SER A 178 5.42 -14.79 2.52
C SER A 178 5.94 -13.35 2.61
N VAL A 179 6.66 -13.04 3.69
CA VAL A 179 7.24 -11.70 3.87
C VAL A 179 8.46 -11.50 2.96
N GLU A 180 9.29 -12.53 2.77
CA GLU A 180 10.42 -12.49 1.84
C GLU A 180 9.92 -12.27 0.40
N GLU A 181 8.83 -12.91 -0.02
CA GLU A 181 8.21 -12.69 -1.33
C GLU A 181 7.72 -11.24 -1.50
N MET A 182 7.07 -10.67 -0.48
CA MET A 182 6.67 -9.26 -0.48
C MET A 182 7.89 -8.33 -0.57
N ALA A 183 8.96 -8.64 0.18
CA ALA A 183 10.18 -7.85 0.20
C ALA A 183 10.93 -7.87 -1.15
N GLU A 184 10.85 -8.97 -1.89
CA GLU A 184 11.39 -9.07 -3.26
C GLU A 184 10.53 -8.31 -4.28
N GLN A 185 9.20 -8.36 -4.14
CA GLN A 185 8.28 -7.72 -5.08
C GLN A 185 8.18 -6.21 -4.90
N PHE A 186 8.35 -5.68 -3.70
CA PHE A 186 8.15 -4.26 -3.41
C PHE A 186 9.09 -3.33 -4.17
N PRO A 187 10.41 -3.54 -4.26
CA PRO A 187 11.29 -2.71 -5.09
C PRO A 187 10.90 -2.74 -6.57
N LEU A 188 10.44 -3.88 -7.09
CA LEU A 188 10.00 -4.01 -8.48
C LEU A 188 8.70 -3.22 -8.72
N ALA A 189 7.76 -3.30 -7.78
CA ALA A 189 6.55 -2.50 -7.82
C ALA A 189 6.85 -1.00 -7.72
N LEU A 190 7.81 -0.61 -6.88
CA LEU A 190 8.24 0.78 -6.75
C LEU A 190 8.81 1.31 -8.07
N ILE A 191 9.71 0.57 -8.73
CA ILE A 191 10.26 0.92 -10.04
C ILE A 191 9.14 1.06 -11.08
N GLU A 192 8.17 0.13 -11.12
CA GLU A 192 7.04 0.21 -12.04
C GLU A 192 6.21 1.49 -11.83
N ILE A 193 5.88 1.83 -10.58
CA ILE A 193 5.10 3.04 -10.28
C ILE A 193 5.89 4.30 -10.64
N THR A 194 7.18 4.38 -10.30
CA THR A 194 8.00 5.56 -10.58
C THR A 194 8.28 5.77 -12.07
N SER A 195 8.39 4.69 -12.85
CA SER A 195 8.72 4.77 -14.28
C SER A 195 7.50 4.94 -15.20
N ASP A 196 6.37 4.31 -14.88
CA ASP A 196 5.26 4.12 -15.82
C ASP A 196 3.97 4.86 -15.40
N ALA A 197 3.87 5.39 -14.18
CA ALA A 197 2.68 6.13 -13.77
C ALA A 197 2.63 7.54 -14.38
N ALA A 198 1.41 8.03 -14.61
CA ALA A 198 1.13 9.45 -14.89
C ALA A 198 0.66 10.15 -13.61
N ALA A 199 0.78 11.49 -13.61
CA ALA A 199 0.32 12.31 -12.48
C ALA A 199 -1.18 12.09 -12.22
N PRO A 200 -1.60 11.96 -10.94
CA PRO A 200 -3.00 11.86 -10.56
C PRO A 200 -3.81 13.10 -10.96
N LEU A 201 -5.12 12.91 -11.13
CA LEU A 201 -6.07 13.97 -11.49
C LEU A 201 -6.72 14.59 -10.25
#